data_e93dc66a351ee82829f767ba30619aa2
#
_entry.id   e93dc66a351ee82829f767ba30619aa2
#
_cell.length_a   1.000
_cell.length_b   1.000
_cell.length_c   1.000
_cell.angle_alpha   90.00
_cell.angle_beta   90.00
_cell.angle_gamma   90.00
#
_symmetry.space_group_name_H-M   'P 1'
#
loop_
_entity.id
_entity.type
_entity.pdbx_description
1 polymer ?
#
loop_
_entity_poly.entity_id
_entity_poly.type
_entity_poly.pdbx_seq_one_letter_code
_entity_poly.pdbx_strand_id
1 'polypeptide(L)'
;MEKATYSISALKQCKEHIRKSRWSTRLKDEHNSRCAEVNVLFASCQKLLNYVMFQPDLSPAYDYQQMVSSKGCTKKQLDNQLRVCRLFAESQISRIEEAIRDGSVSIIP
;
A
#
# COMPACT_ATOMS: atom_id res chain seq x y z
N MET A 1 27.90 2.84 6.83
CA MET A 1 26.58 2.24 6.53
C MET A 1 26.24 2.49 5.07
N GLU A 2 25.92 1.44 4.36
CA GLU A 2 25.49 1.59 2.98
C GLU A 2 24.11 2.21 2.93
N LYS A 3 23.91 3.13 1.97
CA LYS A 3 22.59 3.71 1.74
C LYS A 3 21.70 2.68 1.08
N ALA A 4 20.45 2.58 1.54
CA ALA A 4 19.45 1.78 0.84
C ALA A 4 19.29 2.30 -0.59
N THR A 5 19.11 1.38 -1.53
CA THR A 5 19.04 1.71 -2.96
C THR A 5 17.68 1.26 -3.49
N TYR A 6 17.00 2.15 -4.23
CA TYR A 6 15.72 1.84 -4.85
C TYR A 6 15.82 1.86 -6.36
N SER A 7 15.15 0.92 -7.00
CA SER A 7 14.93 0.98 -8.44
C SER A 7 13.83 1.99 -8.74
N ILE A 8 14.12 2.92 -9.67
CA ILE A 8 13.11 3.87 -10.14
C ILE A 8 11.94 3.15 -10.80
N SER A 9 12.23 2.05 -11.47
CA SER A 9 11.20 1.22 -12.10
C SER A 9 10.25 0.61 -11.06
N ALA A 10 10.80 0.05 -9.97
CA ALA A 10 10.00 -0.51 -8.89
C ALA A 10 9.12 0.54 -8.23
N LEU A 11 9.67 1.74 -8.00
CA LEU A 11 8.92 2.84 -7.41
C LEU A 11 7.76 3.26 -8.32
N LYS A 12 8.02 3.38 -9.63
CA LYS A 12 6.99 3.72 -10.61
C LYS A 12 5.90 2.65 -10.66
N GLN A 13 6.25 1.37 -10.58
CA GLN A 13 5.28 0.28 -10.57
C GLN A 13 4.38 0.33 -9.34
N CYS A 14 4.92 0.62 -8.17
CA CYS A 14 4.12 0.77 -6.96
C CYS A 14 3.15 1.94 -7.07
N LYS A 15 3.62 3.08 -7.56
CA LYS A 15 2.78 4.27 -7.77
C LYS A 15 1.66 3.98 -8.76
N GLU A 16 1.95 3.30 -9.87
CA GLU A 16 0.95 2.90 -10.87
C GLU A 16 -0.07 1.93 -10.28
N HIS A 17 0.37 0.97 -9.49
CA HIS A 17 -0.51 0.02 -8.82
C HIS A 17 -1.51 0.74 -7.92
N ILE A 18 -1.03 1.70 -7.13
CA ILE A 18 -1.89 2.50 -6.25
C ILE A 18 -2.90 3.29 -7.08
N ARG A 19 -2.44 3.90 -8.17
CA ARG A 19 -3.29 4.73 -9.04
C ARG A 19 -4.37 3.91 -9.75
N LYS A 20 -4.03 2.72 -10.22
CA LYS A 20 -4.95 1.87 -11.00
C LYS A 20 -5.88 1.03 -10.16
N SER A 21 -5.56 0.82 -8.88
CA SER A 21 -6.39 0.01 -8.01
C SER A 21 -7.72 0.68 -7.73
N ARG A 22 -8.75 -0.14 -7.55
CA ARG A 22 -10.08 0.36 -7.20
C ARG A 22 -10.19 0.45 -5.68
N TRP A 23 -10.51 1.63 -5.19
CA TRP A 23 -10.59 1.91 -3.74
C TRP A 23 -12.02 2.06 -3.25
N SER A 24 -12.97 1.59 -4.04
CA SER A 24 -14.38 1.51 -3.68
C SER A 24 -15.02 0.33 -4.41
N THR A 25 -16.14 -0.14 -3.91
CA THR A 25 -16.88 -1.24 -4.51
C THR A 25 -18.31 -0.80 -4.80
N ARG A 26 -18.97 -1.52 -5.71
CA ARG A 26 -20.39 -1.30 -5.99
C ARG A 26 -21.25 -2.10 -5.04
N LEU A 27 -20.83 -3.33 -4.73
CA LEU A 27 -21.56 -4.27 -3.89
C LEU A 27 -20.67 -4.77 -2.76
N LYS A 28 -21.29 -5.13 -1.64
CA LYS A 28 -20.54 -5.65 -0.48
C LYS A 28 -19.74 -6.90 -0.81
N ASP A 29 -20.26 -7.76 -1.69
CA ASP A 29 -19.59 -9.02 -2.06
C ASP A 29 -18.28 -8.81 -2.80
N GLU A 30 -18.07 -7.65 -3.41
CA GLU A 30 -16.83 -7.33 -4.13
C GLU A 30 -15.64 -7.17 -3.18
N HIS A 31 -15.87 -6.94 -1.89
CA HIS A 31 -14.80 -6.75 -0.93
C HIS A 31 -13.91 -7.98 -0.76
N ASN A 32 -14.44 -9.18 -0.97
CA ASN A 32 -13.63 -10.40 -0.96
C ASN A 32 -12.55 -10.37 -2.07
N SER A 33 -12.93 -9.95 -3.26
CA SER A 33 -12.00 -9.79 -4.38
C SER A 33 -10.99 -8.67 -4.12
N ARG A 34 -11.44 -7.58 -3.51
CA ARG A 34 -10.56 -6.45 -3.19
C ARG A 34 -9.52 -6.82 -2.14
N CYS A 35 -9.83 -7.71 -1.21
CA CYS A 35 -8.84 -8.19 -0.23
C CYS A 35 -7.61 -8.76 -0.90
N ALA A 36 -7.79 -9.62 -1.90
CA ALA A 36 -6.68 -10.22 -2.64
C ALA A 36 -5.85 -9.14 -3.35
N GLU A 37 -6.51 -8.16 -3.98
CA GLU A 37 -5.81 -7.08 -4.68
C GLU A 37 -5.03 -6.19 -3.73
N VAL A 38 -5.61 -5.84 -2.59
CA VAL A 38 -4.95 -5.04 -1.56
C VAL A 38 -3.73 -5.77 -1.01
N ASN A 39 -3.85 -7.06 -0.76
CA ASN A 39 -2.73 -7.87 -0.28
C ASN A 39 -1.60 -7.91 -1.29
N VAL A 40 -1.91 -8.06 -2.57
CA VAL A 40 -0.90 -8.04 -3.65
C VAL A 40 -0.22 -6.67 -3.71
N LEU A 41 -0.98 -5.59 -3.62
CA LEU A 41 -0.44 -4.24 -3.62
C LEU A 41 0.53 -4.04 -2.46
N PHE A 42 0.12 -4.38 -1.24
CA PHE A 42 0.97 -4.22 -0.07
C PHE A 42 2.21 -5.11 -0.13
N ALA A 43 2.08 -6.34 -0.65
CA ALA A 43 3.22 -7.22 -0.84
C ALA A 43 4.22 -6.65 -1.86
N SER A 44 3.74 -6.06 -2.94
CA SER A 44 4.60 -5.41 -3.94
C SER A 44 5.32 -4.20 -3.37
N CYS A 45 4.64 -3.39 -2.59
CA CYS A 45 5.24 -2.22 -1.93
C CYS A 45 6.16 -2.62 -0.79
N GLN A 46 5.92 -3.75 -0.13
CA GLN A 46 6.73 -4.24 0.98
C GLN A 46 8.18 -4.47 0.56
N LYS A 47 8.41 -5.02 -0.63
CA LYS A 47 9.76 -5.22 -1.14
C LYS A 47 10.52 -3.90 -1.23
N LEU A 48 9.83 -2.85 -1.64
CA LEU A 48 10.41 -1.52 -1.72
C LEU A 48 10.68 -0.96 -0.33
N LEU A 49 9.74 -1.13 0.59
CA LEU A 49 9.79 -0.58 1.94
C LEU A 49 10.82 -1.29 2.83
N ASN A 50 11.10 -2.57 2.58
CA ASN A 50 12.08 -3.34 3.35
C ASN A 50 13.53 -2.87 3.16
N TYR A 51 13.80 -2.08 2.12
CA TYR A 51 15.15 -1.55 1.87
C TYR A 51 15.47 -0.33 2.70
N VAL A 52 14.52 0.18 3.47
CA VAL A 52 14.74 1.35 4.31
C VAL A 52 14.52 0.99 5.77
N MET A 53 15.02 1.83 6.64
CA MET A 53 14.74 1.80 8.07
C MET A 53 13.26 2.04 8.40
N PHE A 54 12.38 2.06 7.41
CA PHE A 54 10.95 2.09 7.61
C PHE A 54 10.46 0.66 7.71
N GLN A 55 9.95 0.27 8.86
CA GLN A 55 9.19 -0.96 8.92
C GLN A 55 7.88 -0.73 8.18
N PRO A 56 7.57 -1.56 7.16
CA PRO A 56 6.30 -1.41 6.48
C PRO A 56 5.17 -1.70 7.46
N ASP A 57 4.23 -0.78 7.55
CA ASP A 57 3.05 -0.99 8.37
C ASP A 57 1.95 -1.58 7.49
N LEU A 58 1.65 -2.85 7.72
CA LEU A 58 0.64 -3.58 6.98
C LEU A 58 -0.71 -3.61 7.71
N SER A 59 -0.80 -2.94 8.88
CA SER A 59 -2.00 -2.95 9.71
C SER A 59 -3.28 -2.58 8.95
N PRO A 60 -3.29 -1.56 8.09
CA PRO A 60 -4.53 -1.23 7.38
C PRO A 60 -5.05 -2.37 6.49
N ALA A 61 -4.13 -3.12 5.85
CA ALA A 61 -4.52 -4.25 5.01
C ALA A 61 -5.05 -5.42 5.85
N TYR A 62 -4.42 -5.70 6.97
CA TYR A 62 -4.89 -6.74 7.90
C TYR A 62 -6.25 -6.38 8.50
N ASP A 63 -6.43 -5.13 8.90
CA ASP A 63 -7.71 -4.66 9.43
C ASP A 63 -8.81 -4.79 8.39
N TYR A 64 -8.53 -4.43 7.15
CA TYR A 64 -9.48 -4.58 6.06
C TYR A 64 -9.87 -6.05 5.87
N GLN A 65 -8.90 -6.95 5.86
CA GLN A 65 -9.14 -8.39 5.70
C GLN A 65 -10.03 -8.93 6.83
N GLN A 66 -9.78 -8.53 8.05
CA GLN A 66 -10.60 -8.93 9.20
C GLN A 66 -12.01 -8.37 9.10
N MET A 67 -12.16 -7.12 8.70
CA MET A 67 -13.48 -6.48 8.50
C MET A 67 -14.30 -7.21 7.43
N VAL A 68 -13.67 -7.60 6.32
CA VAL A 68 -14.35 -8.33 5.25
C VAL A 68 -14.82 -9.70 5.75
N SER A 69 -14.03 -10.36 6.59
CA SER A 69 -14.38 -11.65 7.18
C SER A 69 -15.47 -11.53 8.25
N SER A 70 -15.67 -10.34 8.80
CA SER A 70 -16.67 -10.08 9.83
C SER A 70 -18.06 -9.90 9.20
N LYS A 71 -19.08 -10.49 9.81
CA LYS A 71 -20.46 -10.35 9.34
C LYS A 71 -21.11 -9.02 9.75
N GLY A 72 -20.46 -8.26 10.63
CA GLY A 72 -21.04 -7.03 11.19
C GLY A 72 -20.71 -5.74 10.45
N CYS A 73 -19.78 -5.78 9.48
CA CYS A 73 -19.35 -4.57 8.78
C CYS A 73 -20.23 -4.24 7.58
N THR A 74 -20.58 -2.95 7.45
CA THR A 74 -21.34 -2.46 6.30
C THR A 74 -20.42 -2.19 5.12
N LYS A 75 -20.99 -2.10 3.91
CA LYS A 75 -20.25 -1.70 2.72
C LYS A 75 -19.55 -0.37 2.91
N LYS A 76 -20.22 0.60 3.55
CA LYS A 76 -19.64 1.93 3.81
C LYS A 76 -18.41 1.85 4.71
N GLN A 77 -18.45 1.03 5.75
CA GLN A 77 -17.30 0.83 6.63
C GLN A 77 -16.13 0.19 5.89
N LEU A 78 -16.41 -0.80 5.04
CA LEU A 78 -15.42 -1.48 4.24
C LEU A 78 -14.80 -0.54 3.19
N ASP A 79 -15.61 0.27 2.52
CA ASP A 79 -15.11 1.28 1.57
C ASP A 79 -14.23 2.32 2.27
N ASN A 80 -14.60 2.74 3.48
CA ASN A 80 -13.77 3.66 4.27
C ASN A 80 -12.42 3.05 4.59
N GLN A 81 -12.37 1.77 4.95
CA GLN A 81 -11.11 1.09 5.22
C GLN A 81 -10.25 0.94 3.97
N LEU A 82 -10.86 0.73 2.79
CA LEU A 82 -10.13 0.75 1.53
C LEU A 82 -9.44 2.09 1.29
N ARG A 83 -10.12 3.19 1.58
CA ARG A 83 -9.52 4.52 1.48
C ARG A 83 -8.37 4.71 2.45
N VAL A 84 -8.48 4.17 3.66
CA VAL A 84 -7.39 4.18 4.64
C VAL A 84 -6.18 3.42 4.09
N CYS A 85 -6.40 2.26 3.48
CA CYS A 85 -5.32 1.50 2.83
C CYS A 85 -4.63 2.32 1.74
N ARG A 86 -5.40 3.00 0.90
CA ARG A 86 -4.86 3.86 -0.16
C ARG A 86 -4.00 4.99 0.41
N LEU A 87 -4.55 5.74 1.35
CA LEU A 87 -3.84 6.87 1.97
C LEU A 87 -2.56 6.41 2.64
N PHE A 88 -2.60 5.25 3.28
CA PHE A 88 -1.44 4.68 3.94
C PHE A 88 -0.36 4.30 2.94
N ALA A 89 -0.73 3.62 1.85
CA ALA A 89 0.21 3.26 0.80
C ALA A 89 0.83 4.50 0.15
N GLU A 90 0.02 5.51 -0.17
CA GLU A 90 0.50 6.78 -0.72
C GLU A 90 1.47 7.49 0.22
N SER A 91 1.16 7.51 1.51
CA SER A 91 2.01 8.11 2.54
C SER A 91 3.37 7.45 2.62
N GLN A 92 3.42 6.12 2.57
CA GLN A 92 4.67 5.38 2.62
C GLN A 92 5.54 5.66 1.38
N ILE A 93 4.93 5.71 0.19
CA ILE A 93 5.66 6.06 -1.04
C ILE A 93 6.20 7.49 -0.95
N SER A 94 5.43 8.43 -0.43
CA SER A 94 5.88 9.81 -0.23
C SER A 94 7.08 9.90 0.69
N ARG A 95 7.14 9.09 1.75
CA ARG A 95 8.28 9.03 2.65
C ARG A 95 9.55 8.54 1.94
N ILE A 96 9.41 7.55 1.04
CA ILE A 96 10.53 7.08 0.23
C ILE A 96 11.01 8.19 -0.70
N GLU A 97 10.10 8.89 -1.36
CA GLU A 97 10.45 10.00 -2.25
C GLU A 97 11.15 11.13 -1.50
N GLU A 98 10.72 11.45 -0.30
CA GLU A 98 11.41 12.44 0.55
C GLU A 98 12.82 11.98 0.91
N ALA A 99 12.99 10.71 1.27
CA ALA A 99 14.29 10.14 1.59
C ALA A 99 15.24 10.17 0.39
N ILE A 100 14.74 10.01 -0.82
CA ILE A 100 15.53 10.16 -2.06
C ILE A 100 15.96 11.61 -2.23
N ARG A 101 15.06 12.56 -2.02
CA ARG A 101 15.33 13.98 -2.19
C ARG A 101 16.36 14.49 -1.19
N ASP A 102 16.32 14.05 0.06
CA ASP A 102 17.28 14.50 1.07
C ASP A 102 18.56 13.65 1.11
N GLY A 103 18.69 12.67 0.22
CA GLY A 103 19.90 11.89 0.06
C GLY A 103 20.07 10.74 1.05
N SER A 104 19.04 10.44 1.85
CA SER A 104 19.07 9.33 2.80
C SER A 104 19.10 7.97 2.11
N VAL A 105 18.56 7.90 0.91
CA VAL A 105 18.57 6.69 0.07
C VAL A 105 18.98 7.06 -1.34
N SER A 106 19.48 6.09 -2.10
CA SER A 106 19.85 6.25 -3.51
C SER A 106 18.79 5.64 -4.40
N ILE A 107 18.69 6.16 -5.63
CA ILE A 107 17.78 5.60 -6.63
C ILE A 107 18.58 5.16 -7.85
N ILE A 108 18.24 4.00 -8.39
CA ILE A 108 18.79 3.47 -9.62
C ILE A 108 17.85 3.81 -10.77
N PRO A 109 18.36 4.42 -11.85
CA PRO A 109 17.54 4.74 -13.02
C PRO A 109 16.87 3.54 -13.66
#